data_ed8ccb3525f76a1b18aa381b7d797107
#
_entry.id   ed8ccb3525f76a1b18aa381b7d797107
#
_cell.length_a   1.000
_cell.length_b   1.000
_cell.length_c   1.000
_cell.angle_alpha   90.00
_cell.angle_beta   90.00
_cell.angle_gamma   90.00
#
_symmetry.space_group_name_H-M   'P 1'
#
loop_
_entity.id
_entity.type
_entity.pdbx_description
1 polymer ?
#
loop_
_entity_poly.entity_id
_entity_poly.type
_entity_poly.pdbx_seq_one_letter_code
_entity_poly.pdbx_strand_id
1 'polypeptide(L)'
;MSIRIGMMGFGSIGRQFYRLATESEEVEISIVSDIGNPEILHYLLTQENDKMIDVSYSDNYLQNGRFRTRMIDGVLPGDVSWDAFDLDMVVDATGKFTTLAHMNSHLDAGAQRVVISSLPKDDIDRLVVCGVNESSIALGDKTISAGSSTLNALALFLKALESYKIESANMTAIHSYTSDQPLQDVAGSDFRRSRSAAENIIPNISRSEEWITKVFPELKGKICCNALNVPVQKGSMLDLTIAFEDHSVTIDDVNNAMIAASEANPQLIGVTEDPVVSSDVIGNSRSLVFDLGATLKAGSNMVKVLGWYDDGLCHAARIMDVINSYVALEGSKG
;
A
#
# COMPACT_ATOMS: atom_id res chain seq x y z
N MET A 1 -6.39 -22.82 10.87
CA MET A 1 -6.28 -21.95 12.08
C MET A 1 -6.19 -20.54 11.57
N SER A 2 -6.95 -19.61 12.19
CA SER A 2 -6.83 -18.19 11.86
C SER A 2 -5.51 -17.64 12.38
N ILE A 3 -4.89 -16.74 11.60
CA ILE A 3 -3.69 -16.04 12.02
C ILE A 3 -4.07 -14.86 12.92
N ARG A 4 -3.38 -14.70 14.03
CA ARG A 4 -3.67 -13.68 15.04
C ARG A 4 -2.74 -12.48 14.87
N ILE A 5 -3.33 -11.33 14.59
CA ILE A 5 -2.63 -10.09 14.27
C ILE A 5 -2.76 -9.09 15.42
N GLY A 6 -1.61 -8.53 15.83
CA GLY A 6 -1.55 -7.26 16.54
C GLY A 6 -1.42 -6.11 15.54
N MET A 7 -2.09 -5.00 15.78
CA MET A 7 -1.99 -3.85 14.88
C MET A 7 -1.62 -2.60 15.66
N MET A 8 -0.64 -1.84 15.15
CA MET A 8 -0.30 -0.50 15.61
C MET A 8 -0.69 0.53 14.55
N GLY A 9 -1.53 1.50 14.94
CA GLY A 9 -2.09 2.50 14.05
C GLY A 9 -3.45 2.11 13.46
N PHE A 10 -4.47 2.88 13.79
CA PHE A 10 -5.85 2.71 13.32
C PHE A 10 -6.31 3.91 12.46
N GLY A 11 -5.37 4.44 11.68
CA GLY A 11 -5.61 5.44 10.63
C GLY A 11 -6.39 4.87 9.45
N SER A 12 -6.40 5.54 8.32
CA SER A 12 -7.14 5.10 7.12
C SER A 12 -6.76 3.68 6.69
N ILE A 13 -5.45 3.38 6.53
CA ILE A 13 -4.98 2.05 6.13
C ILE A 13 -5.33 0.99 7.18
N GLY A 14 -5.10 1.28 8.47
CA GLY A 14 -5.42 0.34 9.56
C GLY A 14 -6.91 -0.01 9.61
N ARG A 15 -7.79 0.97 9.44
CA ARG A 15 -9.24 0.73 9.40
C ARG A 15 -9.67 -0.07 8.16
N GLN A 16 -9.09 0.21 6.98
CA GLN A 16 -9.35 -0.60 5.77
C GLN A 16 -8.84 -2.03 5.94
N PHE A 17 -7.66 -2.21 6.53
CA PHE A 17 -7.16 -3.55 6.85
C PHE A 17 -8.06 -4.30 7.84
N TYR A 18 -8.55 -3.61 8.89
CA TYR A 18 -9.51 -4.18 9.83
C TYR A 18 -10.80 -4.64 9.13
N ARG A 19 -11.34 -3.82 8.21
CA ARG A 19 -12.53 -4.17 7.42
C ARG A 19 -12.29 -5.44 6.60
N LEU A 20 -11.17 -5.52 5.88
CA LEU A 20 -10.82 -6.73 5.14
C LEU A 20 -10.68 -7.96 6.05
N ALA A 21 -10.11 -7.79 7.23
CA ALA A 21 -10.00 -8.87 8.21
C ALA A 21 -11.38 -9.36 8.70
N THR A 22 -12.40 -8.48 8.79
CA THR A 22 -13.77 -8.93 9.15
C THR A 22 -14.43 -9.79 8.07
N GLU A 23 -13.97 -9.68 6.83
CA GLU A 23 -14.47 -10.47 5.69
C GLU A 23 -13.63 -11.75 5.44
N SER A 24 -12.42 -11.85 6.03
CA SER A 24 -11.50 -12.99 5.86
C SER A 24 -11.73 -14.05 6.92
N GLU A 25 -11.75 -15.33 6.56
CA GLU A 25 -11.81 -16.46 7.51
C GLU A 25 -10.43 -16.80 8.08
N GLU A 26 -9.36 -16.29 7.50
CA GLU A 26 -7.98 -16.67 7.80
C GLU A 26 -7.29 -15.70 8.78
N VAL A 27 -7.78 -14.46 8.90
CA VAL A 27 -7.15 -13.41 9.72
C VAL A 27 -8.11 -12.92 10.80
N GLU A 28 -7.60 -12.79 12.03
CA GLU A 28 -8.27 -12.10 13.13
C GLU A 28 -7.36 -11.06 13.77
N ILE A 29 -7.91 -9.91 14.13
CA ILE A 29 -7.17 -8.85 14.80
C ILE A 29 -7.47 -8.93 16.30
N SER A 30 -6.49 -9.40 17.07
CA SER A 30 -6.63 -9.60 18.52
C SER A 30 -6.52 -8.30 19.29
N ILE A 31 -5.69 -7.37 18.82
CA ILE A 31 -5.40 -6.11 19.50
C ILE A 31 -5.08 -5.01 18.50
N VAL A 32 -5.54 -3.80 18.81
CA VAL A 32 -5.18 -2.55 18.13
C VAL A 32 -4.60 -1.59 19.15
N SER A 33 -3.44 -1.03 18.85
CA SER A 33 -2.80 0.06 19.58
C SER A 33 -2.83 1.34 18.75
N ASP A 34 -3.38 2.41 19.31
CA ASP A 34 -3.41 3.74 18.67
C ASP A 34 -3.41 4.83 19.74
N ILE A 35 -2.98 6.04 19.37
CA ILE A 35 -3.00 7.23 20.24
C ILE A 35 -4.37 7.94 20.27
N GLY A 36 -5.26 7.56 19.37
CA GLY A 36 -6.60 8.15 19.23
C GLY A 36 -7.58 7.60 20.27
N ASN A 37 -8.60 8.40 20.59
CA ASN A 37 -9.70 7.93 21.45
C ASN A 37 -10.42 6.74 20.80
N PRO A 38 -10.55 5.59 21.47
CA PRO A 38 -11.15 4.38 20.89
C PRO A 38 -12.59 4.54 20.39
N GLU A 39 -13.42 5.35 21.07
CA GLU A 39 -14.79 5.63 20.62
C GLU A 39 -14.81 6.39 19.30
N ILE A 40 -13.90 7.37 19.15
CA ILE A 40 -13.74 8.13 17.91
C ILE A 40 -13.20 7.23 16.79
N LEU A 41 -12.22 6.37 17.09
CA LEU A 41 -11.67 5.41 16.14
C LEU A 41 -12.75 4.42 15.65
N HIS A 42 -13.58 3.92 16.55
CA HIS A 42 -14.75 3.08 16.21
C HIS A 42 -15.74 3.87 15.33
N TYR A 43 -16.09 5.10 15.71
CA TYR A 43 -16.98 5.94 14.91
C TYR A 43 -16.42 6.13 13.48
N LEU A 44 -15.14 6.45 13.33
CA LEU A 44 -14.50 6.59 12.03
C LEU A 44 -14.51 5.28 11.23
N LEU A 45 -14.30 4.12 11.87
CA LEU A 45 -14.38 2.82 11.23
C LEU A 45 -15.77 2.56 10.66
N THR A 46 -16.83 2.91 11.39
CA THR A 46 -18.23 2.67 10.96
C THR A 46 -18.73 3.67 9.92
N GLN A 47 -18.12 4.87 9.85
CA GLN A 47 -18.50 5.91 8.89
C GLN A 47 -17.66 5.89 7.61
N GLU A 48 -16.63 5.06 7.54
CA GLU A 48 -15.74 5.02 6.37
C GLU A 48 -16.35 4.16 5.26
N ASN A 49 -16.52 4.77 4.07
CA ASN A 49 -17.12 4.20 2.87
C ASN A 49 -18.65 3.94 2.98
N ASP A 50 -19.31 3.82 1.84
CA ASP A 50 -20.75 3.58 1.72
C ASP A 50 -21.21 2.18 2.21
N LYS A 51 -20.27 1.30 2.58
CA LYS A 51 -20.57 -0.02 3.14
C LYS A 51 -20.53 0.06 4.66
N MET A 52 -21.67 -0.10 5.28
CA MET A 52 -21.77 -0.29 6.74
C MET A 52 -20.99 -1.55 7.15
N ILE A 53 -20.21 -1.44 8.20
CA ILE A 53 -19.56 -2.56 8.87
C ILE A 53 -20.28 -2.82 10.20
N ASP A 54 -20.62 -4.07 10.47
CA ASP A 54 -21.25 -4.47 11.73
C ASP A 54 -20.17 -4.72 12.79
N VAL A 55 -19.75 -3.65 13.43
CA VAL A 55 -18.76 -3.66 14.52
C VAL A 55 -19.28 -2.79 15.65
N SER A 56 -19.44 -3.38 16.82
CA SER A 56 -19.77 -2.65 18.06
C SER A 56 -18.52 -2.34 18.87
N TYR A 57 -18.61 -1.34 19.76
CA TYR A 57 -17.55 -0.99 20.69
C TYR A 57 -18.10 -0.94 22.12
N SER A 58 -17.47 -1.67 23.04
CA SER A 58 -17.73 -1.61 24.48
C SER A 58 -16.51 -2.09 25.28
N ASP A 59 -16.30 -1.52 26.46
CA ASP A 59 -15.27 -1.96 27.41
C ASP A 59 -13.85 -2.05 26.81
N ASN A 60 -13.49 -1.10 25.93
CA ASN A 60 -12.24 -1.09 25.15
C ASN A 60 -12.09 -2.27 24.17
N TYR A 61 -13.20 -2.81 23.66
CA TYR A 61 -13.18 -3.82 22.63
C TYR A 61 -14.05 -3.45 21.44
N LEU A 62 -13.49 -3.67 20.25
CA LEU A 62 -14.27 -3.81 19.02
C LEU A 62 -14.77 -5.25 18.93
N GLN A 63 -16.03 -5.43 18.58
CA GLN A 63 -16.64 -6.75 18.40
C GLN A 63 -17.37 -6.79 17.06
N ASN A 64 -17.06 -7.79 16.28
CA ASN A 64 -17.80 -8.21 15.09
C ASN A 64 -18.27 -9.65 15.29
N GLY A 65 -19.04 -10.21 14.36
CA GLY A 65 -19.56 -11.58 14.48
C GLY A 65 -18.49 -12.68 14.50
N ARG A 66 -17.20 -12.36 14.30
CA ARG A 66 -16.12 -13.35 14.13
C ARG A 66 -15.06 -13.28 15.24
N PHE A 67 -14.56 -12.10 15.57
CA PHE A 67 -13.52 -11.94 16.58
C PHE A 67 -13.73 -10.68 17.42
N ARG A 68 -13.01 -10.63 18.53
CA ARG A 68 -13.02 -9.53 19.48
C ARG A 68 -11.63 -8.91 19.54
N THR A 69 -11.54 -7.60 19.29
CA THR A 69 -10.28 -6.85 19.22
C THR A 69 -10.15 -5.93 20.40
N ARG A 70 -9.11 -6.06 21.19
CA ARG A 70 -8.82 -5.13 22.28
C ARG A 70 -8.24 -3.83 21.74
N MET A 71 -8.77 -2.70 22.20
CA MET A 71 -8.23 -1.37 21.94
C MET A 71 -7.36 -0.94 23.11
N ILE A 72 -6.13 -0.52 22.85
CA ILE A 72 -5.20 -0.02 23.89
C ILE A 72 -4.50 1.26 23.40
N ASP A 73 -4.05 2.04 24.36
CA ASP A 73 -3.17 3.18 24.11
C ASP A 73 -1.72 2.68 23.90
N GLY A 74 -1.05 3.18 22.90
CA GLY A 74 0.37 2.89 22.64
C GLY A 74 0.95 3.96 21.74
N VAL A 75 2.05 4.57 22.17
CA VAL A 75 2.69 5.69 21.47
C VAL A 75 3.85 5.19 20.61
N LEU A 76 4.62 4.25 21.12
CA LEU A 76 5.83 3.72 20.46
C LEU A 76 5.74 2.20 20.29
N PRO A 77 6.46 1.63 19.31
CA PRO A 77 6.50 0.19 19.05
C PRO A 77 6.81 -0.67 20.29
N GLY A 78 7.69 -0.20 21.19
CA GLY A 78 8.07 -0.90 22.40
C GLY A 78 7.10 -0.75 23.59
N ASP A 79 6.05 0.07 23.47
CA ASP A 79 5.09 0.30 24.58
C ASP A 79 4.09 -0.84 24.75
N VAL A 80 3.94 -1.70 23.72
CA VAL A 80 2.99 -2.80 23.71
C VAL A 80 3.71 -4.12 23.90
N SER A 81 3.41 -4.86 24.98
CA SER A 81 3.90 -6.23 25.19
C SER A 81 3.13 -7.20 24.30
N TRP A 82 3.61 -7.40 23.06
CA TRP A 82 2.94 -8.23 22.06
C TRP A 82 2.87 -9.70 22.46
N ASP A 83 3.86 -10.19 23.20
CA ASP A 83 3.92 -11.53 23.77
C ASP A 83 2.75 -11.89 24.69
N ALA A 84 2.12 -10.87 25.30
CA ALA A 84 0.93 -11.06 26.15
C ALA A 84 -0.33 -11.49 25.36
N PHE A 85 -0.33 -11.42 24.02
CA PHE A 85 -1.51 -11.61 23.19
C PHE A 85 -1.45 -12.85 22.28
N ASP A 86 -0.36 -13.62 22.33
CA ASP A 86 -0.17 -14.82 21.52
C ASP A 86 -0.42 -14.53 20.02
N LEU A 87 0.37 -13.65 19.45
CA LEU A 87 0.23 -13.13 18.08
C LEU A 87 1.21 -13.81 17.14
N ASP A 88 0.78 -14.06 15.91
CA ASP A 88 1.63 -14.55 14.83
C ASP A 88 2.42 -13.42 14.17
N MET A 89 1.79 -12.24 14.00
CA MET A 89 2.40 -11.07 13.38
C MET A 89 1.90 -9.77 14.00
N VAL A 90 2.70 -8.72 13.83
CA VAL A 90 2.29 -7.34 14.11
C VAL A 90 2.29 -6.54 12.80
N VAL A 91 1.19 -5.84 12.53
CA VAL A 91 1.06 -4.88 11.42
C VAL A 91 1.22 -3.47 11.96
N ASP A 92 2.27 -2.76 11.54
CA ASP A 92 2.41 -1.32 11.81
C ASP A 92 1.82 -0.51 10.63
N ALA A 93 0.62 0.02 10.85
CA ALA A 93 -0.12 0.87 9.92
C ALA A 93 -0.04 2.37 10.29
N THR A 94 0.93 2.77 11.11
CA THR A 94 1.09 4.17 11.54
C THR A 94 1.68 5.06 10.45
N GLY A 95 2.46 4.48 9.52
CA GLY A 95 3.24 5.22 8.54
C GLY A 95 4.40 6.04 9.15
N LYS A 96 4.61 5.97 10.46
CA LYS A 96 5.61 6.76 11.20
C LYS A 96 6.87 5.96 11.54
N PHE A 97 6.71 4.70 11.93
CA PHE A 97 7.77 3.85 12.44
C PHE A 97 8.38 3.01 11.32
N THR A 98 9.19 3.64 10.48
CA THR A 98 9.68 3.08 9.21
C THR A 98 11.15 2.69 9.22
N THR A 99 11.85 2.82 10.36
CA THR A 99 13.26 2.41 10.50
C THR A 99 13.35 0.96 10.98
N LEU A 100 14.48 0.30 10.68
CA LEU A 100 14.78 -1.03 11.21
C LEU A 100 14.77 -1.05 12.74
N ALA A 101 15.25 0.04 13.40
CA ALA A 101 15.21 0.18 14.85
C ALA A 101 13.76 0.14 15.39
N HIS A 102 12.81 0.80 14.73
CA HIS A 102 11.41 0.73 15.13
C HIS A 102 10.82 -0.67 14.96
N MET A 103 11.14 -1.35 13.85
CA MET A 103 10.67 -2.72 13.62
C MET A 103 11.25 -3.68 14.68
N ASN A 104 12.54 -3.53 15.02
CA ASN A 104 13.16 -4.29 16.08
C ASN A 104 12.51 -4.03 17.46
N SER A 105 12.04 -2.81 17.74
CA SER A 105 11.32 -2.53 18.99
C SER A 105 10.01 -3.32 19.10
N HIS A 106 9.31 -3.59 18.00
CA HIS A 106 8.18 -4.53 18.01
C HIS A 106 8.61 -5.98 18.26
N LEU A 107 9.72 -6.41 17.65
CA LEU A 107 10.26 -7.76 17.86
C LEU A 107 10.72 -7.97 19.31
N ASP A 108 11.43 -6.97 19.87
CA ASP A 108 11.90 -6.98 21.26
C ASP A 108 10.73 -6.98 22.27
N ALA A 109 9.58 -6.40 21.88
CA ALA A 109 8.33 -6.41 22.63
C ALA A 109 7.49 -7.69 22.41
N GLY A 110 8.04 -8.71 21.75
CA GLY A 110 7.46 -10.03 21.61
C GLY A 110 6.74 -10.35 20.30
N ALA A 111 6.77 -9.46 19.30
CA ALA A 111 6.26 -9.78 17.97
C ALA A 111 7.15 -10.85 17.31
N GLN A 112 6.54 -11.86 16.69
CA GLN A 112 7.31 -12.87 15.93
C GLN A 112 7.77 -12.32 14.57
N ARG A 113 6.91 -11.53 13.91
CA ARG A 113 7.14 -10.80 12.66
C ARG A 113 6.47 -9.45 12.69
N VAL A 114 7.04 -8.50 11.96
CA VAL A 114 6.49 -7.16 11.80
C VAL A 114 6.31 -6.85 10.32
N VAL A 115 5.11 -6.44 9.94
CA VAL A 115 4.78 -5.96 8.60
C VAL A 115 4.45 -4.48 8.68
N ILE A 116 5.26 -3.63 8.05
CA ILE A 116 4.97 -2.19 7.98
C ILE A 116 4.19 -1.84 6.70
N SER A 117 3.26 -0.90 6.82
CA SER A 117 2.41 -0.40 5.72
C SER A 117 3.07 0.71 4.89
N SER A 118 4.38 0.81 4.89
CA SER A 118 5.10 1.93 4.25
C SER A 118 6.49 1.51 3.79
N LEU A 119 7.10 2.34 2.94
CA LEU A 119 8.48 2.11 2.51
C LEU A 119 9.44 2.31 3.69
N PRO A 120 10.29 1.33 3.99
CA PRO A 120 11.24 1.43 5.08
C PRO A 120 12.34 2.45 4.76
N LYS A 121 12.93 3.03 5.81
CA LYS A 121 14.08 3.96 5.68
C LYS A 121 15.42 3.25 5.61
N ASP A 122 15.47 2.02 6.10
CA ASP A 122 16.66 1.19 6.18
C ASP A 122 16.48 -0.11 5.38
N ASP A 123 17.55 -0.84 5.15
CA ASP A 123 17.44 -2.21 4.63
C ASP A 123 16.79 -3.11 5.69
N ILE A 124 15.85 -3.92 5.24
CA ILE A 124 15.04 -4.85 6.04
C ILE A 124 15.11 -6.25 5.41
N ASP A 125 14.60 -7.26 6.10
CA ASP A 125 14.65 -8.63 5.58
C ASP A 125 13.91 -8.74 4.24
N ARG A 126 12.70 -8.15 4.12
CA ARG A 126 11.91 -8.28 2.90
C ARG A 126 11.01 -7.07 2.61
N LEU A 127 11.06 -6.58 1.37
CA LEU A 127 9.98 -5.78 0.79
C LEU A 127 9.25 -6.67 -0.23
N VAL A 128 7.95 -6.85 -0.02
CA VAL A 128 7.10 -7.71 -0.85
C VAL A 128 6.18 -6.85 -1.71
N VAL A 129 6.20 -7.11 -3.01
CA VAL A 129 5.24 -6.60 -4.00
C VAL A 129 4.55 -7.81 -4.61
N CYS A 130 3.29 -8.02 -4.26
CA CYS A 130 2.49 -9.14 -4.74
C CYS A 130 2.32 -9.07 -6.27
N GLY A 131 2.45 -10.21 -6.96
CA GLY A 131 2.48 -10.31 -8.41
C GLY A 131 3.84 -9.98 -9.04
N VAL A 132 4.87 -9.68 -8.23
CA VAL A 132 6.20 -9.30 -8.72
C VAL A 132 7.30 -10.11 -8.06
N ASN A 133 7.40 -10.11 -6.74
CA ASN A 133 8.53 -10.75 -6.03
C ASN A 133 8.12 -11.57 -4.80
N GLU A 134 6.86 -11.91 -4.63
CA GLU A 134 6.36 -12.73 -3.51
C GLU A 134 7.04 -14.11 -3.41
N SER A 135 7.57 -14.63 -4.51
CA SER A 135 8.37 -15.86 -4.50
C SER A 135 9.68 -15.75 -3.72
N SER A 136 10.09 -14.52 -3.39
CA SER A 136 11.32 -14.25 -2.62
C SER A 136 11.15 -14.34 -1.10
N ILE A 137 9.90 -14.49 -0.58
CA ILE A 137 9.63 -14.57 0.85
C ILE A 137 10.29 -15.80 1.48
N ALA A 138 10.74 -15.67 2.72
CA ALA A 138 11.38 -16.73 3.47
C ALA A 138 10.83 -16.81 4.91
N LEU A 139 10.77 -18.02 5.47
CA LEU A 139 10.31 -18.23 6.85
C LEU A 139 11.14 -17.48 7.91
N GLY A 140 12.39 -17.18 7.58
CA GLY A 140 13.29 -16.42 8.46
C GLY A 140 13.06 -14.89 8.44
N ASP A 141 12.27 -14.38 7.50
CA ASP A 141 11.98 -12.95 7.42
C ASP A 141 11.18 -12.49 8.66
N LYS A 142 11.67 -11.48 9.35
CA LYS A 142 11.05 -10.90 10.55
C LYS A 142 10.62 -9.47 10.34
N THR A 143 11.37 -8.70 9.56
CA THR A 143 11.12 -7.29 9.24
C THR A 143 10.68 -7.17 7.80
N ILE A 144 9.38 -6.91 7.60
CA ILE A 144 8.72 -7.00 6.29
C ILE A 144 8.02 -5.68 5.97
N SER A 145 8.06 -5.28 4.71
CA SER A 145 7.26 -4.17 4.19
C SER A 145 6.36 -4.65 3.05
N ALA A 146 5.10 -4.26 3.07
CA ALA A 146 4.17 -4.43 1.96
C ALA A 146 4.30 -3.33 0.88
N GLY A 147 5.40 -2.54 0.92
CA GLY A 147 5.64 -1.43 0.00
C GLY A 147 4.78 -0.20 0.31
N SER A 148 4.27 0.41 -0.74
CA SER A 148 3.27 1.48 -0.71
C SER A 148 2.31 1.31 -1.88
N SER A 149 1.12 1.94 -1.85
CA SER A 149 0.17 1.92 -2.96
C SER A 149 0.82 2.29 -4.29
N THR A 150 1.57 3.40 -4.31
CA THR A 150 2.30 3.88 -5.50
C THR A 150 3.38 2.90 -5.97
N LEU A 151 4.18 2.31 -5.05
CA LEU A 151 5.20 1.35 -5.43
C LEU A 151 4.59 0.09 -6.02
N ASN A 152 3.52 -0.43 -5.41
CA ASN A 152 2.81 -1.62 -5.90
C ASN A 152 2.24 -1.38 -7.31
N ALA A 153 1.60 -0.22 -7.55
CA ALA A 153 1.09 0.14 -8.88
C ALA A 153 2.21 0.23 -9.92
N LEU A 154 3.30 0.94 -9.60
CA LEU A 154 4.46 1.08 -10.49
C LEU A 154 5.10 -0.27 -10.82
N ALA A 155 5.30 -1.12 -9.80
CA ALA A 155 5.94 -2.41 -10.01
C ALA A 155 5.11 -3.34 -10.90
N LEU A 156 3.78 -3.30 -10.79
CA LEU A 156 2.89 -4.08 -11.65
C LEU A 156 2.91 -3.57 -13.11
N PHE A 157 3.01 -2.26 -13.35
CA PHE A 157 3.25 -1.72 -14.69
C PHE A 157 4.54 -2.26 -15.29
N LEU A 158 5.64 -2.13 -14.53
CA LEU A 158 6.96 -2.55 -15.00
C LEU A 158 7.03 -4.06 -15.22
N LYS A 159 6.38 -4.85 -14.36
CA LYS A 159 6.30 -6.31 -14.52
C LYS A 159 5.54 -6.72 -15.76
N ALA A 160 4.41 -6.08 -16.06
CA ALA A 160 3.62 -6.35 -17.25
C ALA A 160 4.40 -6.01 -18.55
N LEU A 161 5.31 -5.04 -18.49
CA LEU A 161 6.10 -4.56 -19.63
C LEU A 161 7.55 -5.08 -19.63
N GLU A 162 7.91 -6.03 -18.77
CA GLU A 162 9.31 -6.51 -18.64
C GLU A 162 9.87 -7.16 -19.91
N SER A 163 9.01 -7.72 -20.77
CA SER A 163 9.41 -8.27 -22.07
C SER A 163 9.88 -7.20 -23.06
N TYR A 164 9.47 -5.95 -22.85
CA TYR A 164 9.90 -4.81 -23.63
C TYR A 164 11.06 -4.13 -22.92
N LYS A 165 12.23 -4.10 -23.54
CA LYS A 165 13.40 -3.49 -22.94
C LYS A 165 13.19 -1.99 -22.72
N ILE A 166 13.17 -1.57 -21.46
CA ILE A 166 13.03 -0.17 -21.06
C ILE A 166 14.39 0.52 -21.17
N GLU A 167 14.47 1.56 -21.98
CA GLU A 167 15.62 2.46 -22.10
C GLU A 167 15.62 3.46 -20.94
N SER A 168 14.47 4.11 -20.71
CA SER A 168 14.29 5.04 -19.59
C SER A 168 12.81 5.19 -19.24
N ALA A 169 12.52 5.60 -18.01
CA ALA A 169 11.16 5.85 -17.55
C ALA A 169 11.08 7.05 -16.59
N ASN A 170 9.95 7.73 -16.64
CA ASN A 170 9.62 8.81 -15.69
C ASN A 170 8.22 8.54 -15.12
N MET A 171 8.14 8.42 -13.79
CA MET A 171 6.89 8.23 -13.07
C MET A 171 6.55 9.47 -12.25
N THR A 172 5.31 9.95 -12.41
CA THR A 172 4.69 10.95 -11.53
C THR A 172 3.47 10.36 -10.85
N ALA A 173 3.49 10.24 -9.53
CA ALA A 173 2.29 9.93 -8.76
C ALA A 173 1.49 11.22 -8.53
N ILE A 174 0.31 11.32 -9.12
CA ILE A 174 -0.69 12.35 -8.81
C ILE A 174 -1.52 11.80 -7.65
N HIS A 175 -1.13 12.18 -6.43
CA HIS A 175 -1.54 11.54 -5.20
C HIS A 175 -2.58 12.38 -4.46
N SER A 176 -3.64 11.75 -3.98
CA SER A 176 -4.56 12.38 -3.04
C SER A 176 -3.80 12.88 -1.80
N TYR A 177 -4.31 13.93 -1.14
CA TYR A 177 -3.66 14.39 0.08
C TYR A 177 -3.85 13.36 1.22
N THR A 178 -2.87 13.32 2.12
CA THR A 178 -2.83 12.36 3.22
C THR A 178 -3.15 13.03 4.55
N SER A 179 -3.50 12.23 5.57
CA SER A 179 -3.93 12.73 6.89
C SER A 179 -2.87 13.55 7.64
N ASP A 180 -1.60 13.47 7.23
CA ASP A 180 -0.50 14.26 7.78
C ASP A 180 -0.32 15.63 7.09
N GLN A 181 -1.11 15.91 6.04
CA GLN A 181 -1.10 17.19 5.36
C GLN A 181 -2.20 18.12 5.90
N PRO A 182 -1.85 19.36 6.26
CA PRO A 182 -2.81 20.30 6.84
C PRO A 182 -3.81 20.81 5.78
N LEU A 183 -5.06 21.04 6.20
CA LEU A 183 -6.08 21.67 5.33
C LEU A 183 -5.93 23.20 5.24
N GLN A 184 -5.17 23.80 6.14
CA GLN A 184 -4.79 25.22 6.14
C GLN A 184 -3.29 25.33 6.36
N ASP A 185 -2.69 26.46 5.96
CA ASP A 185 -1.27 26.70 6.18
C ASP A 185 -0.91 26.62 7.68
N VAL A 186 0.11 25.84 8.00
CA VAL A 186 0.63 25.65 9.37
C VAL A 186 2.13 25.79 9.42
N ALA A 187 2.68 26.14 10.58
CA ALA A 187 4.14 26.15 10.79
C ALA A 187 4.63 24.71 11.02
N GLY A 188 4.94 24.00 9.94
CA GLY A 188 5.51 22.66 9.97
C GLY A 188 7.04 22.67 9.75
N SER A 189 7.63 21.48 9.63
CA SER A 189 9.07 21.28 9.41
C SER A 189 9.50 21.36 7.94
N ASP A 190 8.57 21.20 7.00
CA ASP A 190 8.82 21.26 5.55
C ASP A 190 8.02 22.41 4.92
N PHE A 191 8.69 23.24 4.12
CA PHE A 191 8.09 24.44 3.54
C PHE A 191 6.86 24.14 2.65
N ARG A 192 6.94 23.10 1.81
CA ARG A 192 5.85 22.72 0.90
C ARG A 192 4.73 22.00 1.63
N ARG A 193 5.08 21.06 2.51
CA ARG A 193 4.10 20.29 3.30
C ARG A 193 3.43 21.12 4.42
N SER A 194 3.91 22.33 4.70
CA SER A 194 3.27 23.29 5.59
C SER A 194 2.12 24.06 4.94
N ARG A 195 1.96 23.94 3.61
CA ARG A 195 0.91 24.64 2.86
C ARG A 195 -0.37 23.80 2.82
N SER A 196 -1.50 24.51 2.71
CA SER A 196 -2.85 23.93 2.60
C SER A 196 -2.93 22.88 1.49
N ALA A 197 -3.25 21.65 1.86
CA ALA A 197 -3.44 20.54 0.92
C ALA A 197 -4.71 20.71 0.05
N ALA A 198 -5.71 21.42 0.57
CA ALA A 198 -6.98 21.66 -0.11
C ALA A 198 -6.89 22.72 -1.23
N GLU A 199 -5.85 23.54 -1.24
CA GLU A 199 -5.71 24.70 -2.14
C GLU A 199 -4.50 24.62 -3.07
N ASN A 200 -3.62 23.64 -2.87
CA ASN A 200 -2.33 23.61 -3.56
C ASN A 200 -2.03 22.26 -4.21
N ILE A 201 -1.34 22.31 -5.35
CA ILE A 201 -0.59 21.17 -5.88
C ILE A 201 0.78 21.20 -5.20
N ILE A 202 1.10 20.19 -4.42
CA ILE A 202 2.30 20.16 -3.58
C ILE A 202 3.28 19.12 -4.12
N PRO A 203 4.40 19.55 -4.74
CA PRO A 203 5.47 18.63 -5.12
C PRO A 203 6.05 17.94 -3.89
N ASN A 204 6.17 16.61 -3.97
CA ASN A 204 6.66 15.77 -2.90
C ASN A 204 7.76 14.83 -3.41
N ILE A 205 8.63 14.38 -2.51
CA ILE A 205 9.67 13.42 -2.85
C ILE A 205 9.07 12.01 -2.82
N SER A 206 9.17 11.30 -3.94
CA SER A 206 8.82 9.89 -3.97
C SER A 206 10.04 9.03 -3.62
N ARG A 207 9.89 8.13 -2.65
CA ARG A 207 10.92 7.11 -2.36
C ARG A 207 10.76 5.85 -3.21
N SER A 208 9.81 5.84 -4.13
CA SER A 208 9.57 4.69 -5.02
C SER A 208 10.78 4.36 -5.88
N GLU A 209 11.59 5.37 -6.31
CA GLU A 209 12.81 5.14 -7.09
C GLU A 209 13.82 4.25 -6.36
N GLU A 210 14.06 4.52 -5.08
CA GLU A 210 14.98 3.75 -4.26
C GLU A 210 14.57 2.26 -4.20
N TRP A 211 13.28 2.01 -4.01
CA TRP A 211 12.78 0.65 -3.80
C TRP A 211 12.47 -0.08 -5.10
N ILE A 212 11.98 0.61 -6.13
CA ILE A 212 11.72 -0.02 -7.41
C ILE A 212 13.02 -0.53 -8.07
N THR A 213 14.13 0.16 -7.87
CA THR A 213 15.45 -0.27 -8.37
C THR A 213 16.08 -1.42 -7.55
N LYS A 214 15.55 -1.72 -6.37
CA LYS A 214 15.88 -2.95 -5.64
C LYS A 214 15.05 -4.13 -6.14
N VAL A 215 13.79 -3.89 -6.55
CA VAL A 215 12.89 -4.90 -7.15
C VAL A 215 13.28 -5.20 -8.60
N PHE A 216 13.64 -4.17 -9.39
CA PHE A 216 14.09 -4.26 -10.79
C PHE A 216 15.47 -3.61 -10.91
N PRO A 217 16.57 -4.34 -10.60
CA PRO A 217 17.91 -3.78 -10.59
C PRO A 217 18.38 -3.24 -11.94
N GLU A 218 17.85 -3.75 -13.05
CA GLU A 218 18.13 -3.32 -14.42
C GLU A 218 17.64 -1.89 -14.72
N LEU A 219 16.71 -1.37 -13.92
CA LEU A 219 16.20 0.00 -14.04
C LEU A 219 17.02 1.02 -13.26
N LYS A 220 18.08 0.60 -12.57
CA LYS A 220 18.94 1.52 -11.82
C LYS A 220 19.57 2.56 -12.76
N GLY A 221 19.30 3.85 -12.49
CA GLY A 221 19.73 4.96 -13.33
C GLY A 221 18.93 5.16 -14.62
N LYS A 222 17.89 4.34 -14.85
CA LYS A 222 16.97 4.45 -16.00
C LYS A 222 15.59 4.98 -15.63
N ILE A 223 15.24 5.02 -14.34
CA ILE A 223 13.94 5.49 -13.88
C ILE A 223 14.08 6.63 -12.89
N CYS A 224 13.22 7.63 -13.00
CA CYS A 224 13.04 8.66 -11.97
C CYS A 224 11.58 8.70 -11.51
N CYS A 225 11.38 9.01 -10.22
CA CYS A 225 10.07 9.01 -9.60
C CYS A 225 9.86 10.30 -8.81
N ASN A 226 8.73 10.95 -9.03
CA ASN A 226 8.27 12.08 -8.24
C ASN A 226 6.79 11.90 -7.84
N ALA A 227 6.31 12.79 -6.99
CA ALA A 227 4.91 12.82 -6.57
C ALA A 227 4.40 14.26 -6.50
N LEU A 228 3.13 14.43 -6.82
CA LEU A 228 2.37 15.66 -6.66
C LEU A 228 1.16 15.34 -5.78
N ASN A 229 1.10 15.90 -4.56
CA ASN A 229 -0.14 15.85 -3.81
C ASN A 229 -1.09 16.92 -4.35
N VAL A 230 -2.31 16.51 -4.65
CA VAL A 230 -3.35 17.35 -5.27
C VAL A 230 -4.56 17.51 -4.36
N PRO A 231 -5.41 18.54 -4.54
CA PRO A 231 -6.60 18.78 -3.73
C PRO A 231 -7.73 17.76 -3.97
N VAL A 232 -7.39 16.47 -3.86
CA VAL A 232 -8.29 15.33 -4.00
C VAL A 232 -8.18 14.48 -2.75
N GLN A 233 -9.30 14.09 -2.17
CA GLN A 233 -9.33 13.40 -0.88
C GLN A 233 -8.98 11.92 -0.99
N LYS A 234 -9.41 11.25 -2.06
CA LYS A 234 -9.19 9.82 -2.32
C LYS A 234 -9.10 9.57 -3.83
N GLY A 235 -8.42 8.50 -4.19
CA GLY A 235 -8.20 8.09 -5.57
C GLY A 235 -7.00 8.81 -6.18
N SER A 236 -5.96 8.06 -6.42
CA SER A 236 -4.69 8.53 -6.97
C SER A 236 -4.46 7.99 -8.37
N MET A 237 -3.59 8.64 -9.10
CA MET A 237 -3.23 8.26 -10.46
C MET A 237 -1.71 8.18 -10.57
N LEU A 238 -1.24 7.20 -11.31
CA LEU A 238 0.14 7.06 -11.71
C LEU A 238 0.26 7.43 -13.20
N ASP A 239 1.06 8.45 -13.48
CA ASP A 239 1.45 8.86 -14.83
C ASP A 239 2.86 8.32 -15.08
N LEU A 240 2.98 7.38 -16.01
CA LEU A 240 4.24 6.73 -16.34
C LEU A 240 4.56 6.94 -17.82
N THR A 241 5.69 7.59 -18.09
CA THR A 241 6.24 7.76 -19.43
C THR A 241 7.45 6.84 -19.57
N ILE A 242 7.46 6.00 -20.59
CA ILE A 242 8.48 4.98 -20.86
C ILE A 242 9.06 5.19 -22.24
N ALA A 243 10.38 5.20 -22.37
CA ALA A 243 11.08 5.03 -23.63
C ALA A 243 11.57 3.58 -23.73
N PHE A 244 11.28 2.93 -24.87
CA PHE A 244 11.69 1.56 -25.15
C PHE A 244 12.93 1.54 -26.05
N GLU A 245 13.80 0.54 -25.87
CA GLU A 245 14.94 0.31 -26.78
C GLU A 245 14.44 -0.09 -28.18
N ASP A 246 13.30 -0.80 -28.25
CA ASP A 246 12.63 -1.16 -29.51
C ASP A 246 11.67 -0.06 -29.95
N HIS A 247 12.02 0.62 -31.06
CA HIS A 247 11.23 1.69 -31.62
C HIS A 247 9.94 1.22 -32.33
N SER A 248 9.75 -0.09 -32.51
CA SER A 248 8.56 -0.67 -33.13
C SER A 248 7.39 -0.85 -32.18
N VAL A 249 7.61 -0.78 -30.85
CA VAL A 249 6.57 -0.93 -29.83
C VAL A 249 5.41 0.02 -30.09
N THR A 250 4.21 -0.51 -30.20
CA THR A 250 2.97 0.23 -30.49
C THR A 250 2.14 0.45 -29.23
N ILE A 251 1.10 1.28 -29.30
CA ILE A 251 0.08 1.42 -28.27
C ILE A 251 -0.61 0.07 -28.01
N ASP A 252 -0.95 -0.66 -29.08
CA ASP A 252 -1.62 -1.95 -28.97
C ASP A 252 -0.75 -2.99 -28.27
N ASP A 253 0.56 -3.00 -28.50
CA ASP A 253 1.48 -3.89 -27.80
C ASP A 253 1.47 -3.65 -26.30
N VAL A 254 1.52 -2.39 -25.88
CA VAL A 254 1.46 -2.00 -24.45
C VAL A 254 0.10 -2.34 -23.85
N ASN A 255 -1.00 -1.98 -24.52
CA ASN A 255 -2.34 -2.28 -24.04
C ASN A 255 -2.58 -3.80 -23.93
N ASN A 256 -2.17 -4.59 -24.91
CA ASN A 256 -2.29 -6.04 -24.89
C ASN A 256 -1.46 -6.67 -23.77
N ALA A 257 -0.26 -6.16 -23.48
CA ALA A 257 0.54 -6.62 -22.36
C ALA A 257 -0.18 -6.37 -21.00
N MET A 258 -0.81 -5.21 -20.86
CA MET A 258 -1.56 -4.87 -19.65
C MET A 258 -2.85 -5.69 -19.52
N ILE A 259 -3.55 -5.97 -20.60
CA ILE A 259 -4.72 -6.86 -20.63
C ILE A 259 -4.30 -8.27 -20.20
N ALA A 260 -3.23 -8.82 -20.76
CA ALA A 260 -2.74 -10.14 -20.41
C ALA A 260 -2.29 -10.21 -18.94
N ALA A 261 -1.64 -9.16 -18.42
CA ALA A 261 -1.26 -9.07 -17.01
C ALA A 261 -2.48 -9.01 -16.08
N SER A 262 -3.54 -8.31 -16.49
CA SER A 262 -4.82 -8.25 -15.75
C SER A 262 -5.53 -9.61 -15.74
N GLU A 263 -5.55 -10.33 -16.83
CA GLU A 263 -6.12 -11.69 -16.91
C GLU A 263 -5.36 -12.69 -16.04
N ALA A 264 -4.03 -12.57 -15.98
CA ALA A 264 -3.18 -13.41 -15.13
C ALA A 264 -3.31 -13.09 -13.63
N ASN A 265 -3.57 -11.84 -13.28
CA ASN A 265 -3.63 -11.33 -11.90
C ASN A 265 -4.83 -10.40 -11.67
N PRO A 266 -6.08 -10.88 -11.83
CA PRO A 266 -7.27 -10.02 -11.82
C PRO A 266 -7.56 -9.35 -10.46
N GLN A 267 -6.99 -9.88 -9.38
CA GLN A 267 -7.07 -9.29 -8.03
C GLN A 267 -6.07 -8.13 -7.83
N LEU A 268 -5.02 -8.04 -8.64
CA LEU A 268 -3.96 -7.02 -8.55
C LEU A 268 -4.10 -5.93 -9.59
N ILE A 269 -4.49 -6.32 -10.81
CA ILE A 269 -4.59 -5.43 -11.97
C ILE A 269 -5.99 -5.49 -12.55
N GLY A 270 -6.57 -4.34 -12.83
CA GLY A 270 -7.76 -4.18 -13.68
C GLY A 270 -7.41 -3.37 -14.91
N VAL A 271 -8.25 -3.44 -15.92
CA VAL A 271 -8.21 -2.58 -17.11
C VAL A 271 -9.57 -1.91 -17.31
N THR A 272 -9.59 -0.72 -17.87
CA THR A 272 -10.82 0.01 -18.19
C THR A 272 -10.72 0.72 -19.54
N GLU A 273 -11.83 0.76 -20.27
CA GLU A 273 -12.04 1.61 -21.45
C GLU A 273 -12.96 2.81 -21.10
N ASP A 274 -13.55 2.79 -19.90
CA ASP A 274 -14.43 3.86 -19.44
C ASP A 274 -13.62 5.14 -19.13
N PRO A 275 -14.19 6.32 -19.33
CA PRO A 275 -13.53 7.60 -19.05
C PRO A 275 -13.55 7.93 -17.54
N VAL A 276 -12.87 7.09 -16.75
CA VAL A 276 -12.85 7.20 -15.28
C VAL A 276 -12.05 8.38 -14.78
N VAL A 277 -12.41 8.84 -13.58
CA VAL A 277 -11.68 9.85 -12.80
C VAL A 277 -11.38 9.30 -11.41
N SER A 278 -10.65 10.06 -10.59
CA SER A 278 -10.17 9.62 -9.27
C SER A 278 -11.26 9.10 -8.34
N SER A 279 -12.49 9.64 -8.39
CA SER A 279 -13.62 9.18 -7.56
C SER A 279 -14.16 7.81 -7.97
N ASP A 280 -14.00 7.41 -9.22
CA ASP A 280 -14.56 6.17 -9.75
C ASP A 280 -13.76 4.92 -9.32
N VAL A 281 -12.51 5.12 -8.88
CA VAL A 281 -11.66 4.03 -8.39
C VAL A 281 -11.72 3.83 -6.89
N ILE A 282 -12.47 4.66 -6.17
CA ILE A 282 -12.68 4.52 -4.72
C ILE A 282 -13.42 3.21 -4.45
N GLY A 283 -12.92 2.42 -3.50
CA GLY A 283 -13.47 1.11 -3.17
C GLY A 283 -12.95 -0.03 -4.04
N ASN A 284 -12.00 0.22 -4.95
CA ASN A 284 -11.32 -0.82 -5.73
C ASN A 284 -10.07 -1.30 -4.98
N SER A 285 -10.02 -2.59 -4.67
CA SER A 285 -8.89 -3.21 -3.95
C SER A 285 -7.69 -3.57 -4.82
N ARG A 286 -7.80 -3.39 -6.14
CA ARG A 286 -6.68 -3.62 -7.06
C ARG A 286 -5.60 -2.57 -6.87
N SER A 287 -4.35 -2.98 -6.96
CA SER A 287 -3.21 -2.05 -6.88
C SER A 287 -3.09 -1.15 -8.10
N LEU A 288 -3.66 -1.58 -9.23
CA LEU A 288 -3.60 -0.86 -10.49
C LEU A 288 -4.87 -1.08 -11.30
N VAL A 289 -5.52 -0.01 -11.73
CA VAL A 289 -6.56 -0.01 -12.77
C VAL A 289 -5.99 0.74 -13.96
N PHE A 290 -5.60 0.00 -14.99
CA PHE A 290 -4.98 0.54 -16.19
C PHE A 290 -6.02 1.17 -17.11
N ASP A 291 -5.76 2.39 -17.57
CA ASP A 291 -6.62 3.17 -18.45
C ASP A 291 -6.18 2.95 -19.92
N LEU A 292 -6.90 2.06 -20.61
CA LEU A 292 -6.62 1.71 -22.02
C LEU A 292 -6.74 2.92 -22.95
N GLY A 293 -7.72 3.79 -22.68
CA GLY A 293 -7.98 4.98 -23.50
C GLY A 293 -6.96 6.10 -23.31
N ALA A 294 -6.17 6.06 -22.25
CA ALA A 294 -5.18 7.07 -21.93
C ALA A 294 -3.75 6.72 -22.39
N THR A 295 -3.57 5.59 -23.09
CA THR A 295 -2.26 5.22 -23.65
C THR A 295 -1.93 6.08 -24.86
N LEU A 296 -0.80 6.80 -24.80
CA LEU A 296 -0.36 7.74 -25.81
C LEU A 296 1.06 7.37 -26.28
N LYS A 297 1.34 7.58 -27.57
CA LYS A 297 2.70 7.40 -28.12
C LYS A 297 3.23 8.74 -28.63
N ALA A 298 4.48 9.07 -28.30
CA ALA A 298 5.17 10.24 -28.80
C ALA A 298 6.51 9.83 -29.45
N GLY A 299 6.79 10.35 -30.62
CA GLY A 299 7.97 9.96 -31.40
C GLY A 299 7.94 8.46 -31.79
N SER A 300 9.11 7.84 -31.87
CA SER A 300 9.25 6.45 -32.29
C SER A 300 9.17 5.44 -31.15
N ASN A 301 9.62 5.81 -29.93
CA ASN A 301 9.81 4.84 -28.84
C ASN A 301 9.26 5.29 -27.47
N MET A 302 8.62 6.44 -27.39
CA MET A 302 8.10 6.93 -26.12
C MET A 302 6.59 6.64 -26.01
N VAL A 303 6.19 5.96 -24.94
CA VAL A 303 4.79 5.68 -24.63
C VAL A 303 4.47 6.23 -23.25
N LYS A 304 3.31 6.87 -23.11
CA LYS A 304 2.76 7.35 -21.86
C LYS A 304 1.54 6.51 -21.51
N VAL A 305 1.46 6.06 -20.26
CA VAL A 305 0.35 5.27 -19.73
C VAL A 305 -0.15 5.87 -18.41
N LEU A 306 -1.44 5.68 -18.14
CA LEU A 306 -2.06 6.09 -16.90
C LEU A 306 -2.63 4.87 -16.16
N GLY A 307 -2.55 4.92 -14.84
CA GLY A 307 -3.15 3.91 -13.99
C GLY A 307 -3.69 4.51 -12.69
N TRP A 308 -4.82 4.02 -12.24
CA TRP A 308 -5.58 4.52 -11.11
C TRP A 308 -5.54 3.55 -9.95
N TYR A 309 -5.66 4.05 -8.71
CA TYR A 309 -5.75 3.22 -7.51
C TYR A 309 -6.40 3.96 -6.33
N ASP A 310 -7.10 3.19 -5.48
CA ASP A 310 -7.55 3.65 -4.15
C ASP A 310 -6.42 3.49 -3.16
N ASP A 311 -5.81 4.57 -2.71
CA ASP A 311 -4.61 4.55 -1.88
C ASP A 311 -4.74 3.73 -0.60
N GLY A 312 -5.89 3.81 0.06
CA GLY A 312 -6.14 3.16 1.35
C GLY A 312 -6.48 1.69 1.19
N LEU A 313 -7.52 1.38 0.40
CA LEU A 313 -8.05 0.03 0.27
C LEU A 313 -7.11 -0.89 -0.49
N CYS A 314 -6.54 -0.43 -1.62
CA CYS A 314 -5.63 -1.28 -2.38
C CYS A 314 -4.39 -1.64 -1.55
N HIS A 315 -3.86 -0.70 -0.76
CA HIS A 315 -2.69 -0.99 0.07
C HIS A 315 -3.02 -1.91 1.25
N ALA A 316 -4.17 -1.72 1.90
CA ALA A 316 -4.66 -2.64 2.93
C ALA A 316 -4.83 -4.08 2.39
N ALA A 317 -5.33 -4.22 1.15
CA ALA A 317 -5.41 -5.51 0.48
C ALA A 317 -4.02 -6.14 0.25
N ARG A 318 -3.02 -5.35 -0.14
CA ARG A 318 -1.63 -5.85 -0.28
C ARG A 318 -1.02 -6.29 1.04
N ILE A 319 -1.28 -5.59 2.13
CA ILE A 319 -0.86 -6.05 3.47
C ILE A 319 -1.48 -7.43 3.77
N MET A 320 -2.77 -7.61 3.47
CA MET A 320 -3.45 -8.90 3.64
C MET A 320 -2.81 -10.00 2.80
N ASP A 321 -2.50 -9.73 1.52
CA ASP A 321 -1.87 -10.71 0.63
C ASP A 321 -0.47 -11.09 1.10
N VAL A 322 0.32 -10.13 1.62
CA VAL A 322 1.64 -10.40 2.20
C VAL A 322 1.50 -11.34 3.39
N ILE A 323 0.56 -11.08 4.30
CA ILE A 323 0.29 -11.94 5.45
C ILE A 323 -0.09 -13.34 4.98
N ASN A 324 -1.04 -13.47 4.06
CA ASN A 324 -1.50 -14.74 3.52
C ASN A 324 -0.37 -15.54 2.85
N SER A 325 0.57 -14.85 2.20
CA SER A 325 1.75 -15.48 1.58
C SER A 325 2.66 -16.14 2.62
N TYR A 326 2.87 -15.50 3.78
CA TYR A 326 3.64 -16.11 4.88
C TYR A 326 2.88 -17.27 5.54
N VAL A 327 1.55 -17.15 5.70
CA VAL A 327 0.70 -18.25 6.21
C VAL A 327 0.80 -19.47 5.32
N ALA A 328 0.65 -19.29 4.01
CA ALA A 328 0.74 -20.37 3.02
C ALA A 328 2.12 -21.04 3.05
N LEU A 329 3.20 -20.26 3.23
CA LEU A 329 4.57 -20.77 3.34
C LEU A 329 4.77 -21.60 4.62
N GLU A 330 4.16 -21.23 5.75
CA GLU A 330 4.20 -21.99 7.00
C GLU A 330 3.40 -23.30 6.90
N GLY A 331 2.18 -23.23 6.35
CA GLY A 331 1.30 -24.38 6.16
C GLY A 331 1.84 -25.44 5.19
N SER A 332 2.75 -25.08 4.29
CA SER A 332 3.38 -26.02 3.34
C SER A 332 4.43 -26.93 3.97
N LYS A 333 4.83 -26.72 5.24
CA LYS A 333 5.86 -27.50 5.96
C LYS A 333 5.30 -28.44 7.04
N GLY A 334 4.00 -28.42 7.31
CA GLY A 334 3.31 -29.34 8.22
C GLY A 334 2.68 -30.47 7.45
#